data_27e038cf0dde16b8eac08e88c24156c3
#
_entry.id   27e038cf0dde16b8eac08e88c24156c3
#
_cell.length_a   1.000
_cell.length_b   1.000
_cell.length_c   1.000
_cell.angle_alpha   90.00
_cell.angle_beta   90.00
_cell.angle_gamma   90.00
#
_symmetry.space_group_name_H-M   'P 1'
#
loop_
_entity.id
_entity.type
_entity.pdbx_description
1 polymer ?
#
loop_
_entity_poly.entity_id
_entity_poly.type
_entity_poly.pdbx_seq_one_letter_code
_entity_poly.pdbx_strand_id
1 'polypeptide(L)' 'MSKVTIKVDAVADAYGPEEAAQLLGKGVATIWRWIRDDKILAVRIGGRTLIPEKEIHRLQRAIDLSERAVG' A
#
# COMPACT_ATOMS: atom_id res chain seq x y z
N MET A 1 -23.76 -5.34 0.32
CA MET A 1 -23.31 -5.02 0.25
C MET A 1 -23.38 -4.58 0.57
N SER A 2 -23.23 -4.56 0.82
CA SER A 2 -22.83 -4.05 0.92
C SER A 2 -22.69 -3.63 1.41
N LYS A 3 -22.59 -3.54 1.64
CA LYS A 3 -22.08 -3.06 1.81
C LYS A 3 -21.61 -2.54 1.77
N VAL A 4 -21.73 -2.72 1.99
CA VAL A 4 -20.90 -2.27 1.72
C VAL A 4 -20.69 -1.44 0.80
N THR A 5 -21.32 -0.69 0.49
CA THR A 5 -21.11 -0.08 -0.64
C THR A 5 -20.27 1.07 -0.58
N ILE A 6 -20.30 1.79 0.40
CA ILE A 6 -19.35 2.78 0.61
C ILE A 6 -18.04 2.20 0.64
N LYS A 7 -18.01 0.99 1.02
CA LYS A 7 -16.82 0.29 1.00
C LYS A 7 -16.32 0.11 -0.34
N VAL A 8 -17.14 0.17 -1.31
CA VAL A 8 -16.70 0.09 -2.69
C VAL A 8 -15.74 1.21 -2.98
N ASP A 9 -16.06 2.41 -2.55
CA ASP A 9 -15.16 3.51 -2.78
C ASP A 9 -13.88 3.34 -2.01
N ALA A 10 -13.97 2.87 -0.79
CA ALA A 10 -12.77 2.64 -0.01
C ALA A 10 -11.90 1.59 -0.64
N VAL A 11 -12.52 0.57 -1.21
CA VAL A 11 -11.76 -0.48 -1.86
C VAL A 11 -11.14 0.03 -3.15
N ALA A 12 -11.84 0.91 -3.86
CA ALA A 12 -11.31 1.47 -5.08
C ALA A 12 -10.08 2.32 -4.81
N ASP A 13 -9.95 2.83 -3.59
CA ASP A 13 -8.80 3.65 -3.22
C ASP A 13 -7.75 2.85 -2.48
N ALA A 14 -7.68 1.57 -2.74
CA ALA A 14 -6.71 0.71 -2.10
C ALA A 14 -6.12 -0.24 -3.12
N TYR A 15 -4.92 -0.73 -2.84
CA TYR A 15 -4.17 -1.54 -3.78
C TYR A 15 -3.68 -2.82 -3.12
N GLY A 16 -3.61 -3.90 -3.90
CA GLY A 16 -2.98 -5.11 -3.42
C GLY A 16 -1.47 -4.94 -3.36
N PRO A 17 -0.77 -5.89 -2.74
CA PRO A 17 0.69 -5.77 -2.59
C PRO A 17 1.42 -5.71 -3.93
N GLU A 18 0.94 -6.41 -4.94
CA GLU A 18 1.60 -6.41 -6.23
C GLU A 18 1.46 -5.07 -6.93
N GLU A 19 0.27 -4.49 -6.85
CA GLU A 19 0.05 -3.17 -7.41
C GLU A 19 0.86 -2.12 -6.67
N ALA A 20 0.89 -2.24 -5.34
CA ALA A 20 1.67 -1.32 -4.52
C ALA A 20 3.14 -1.40 -4.89
N ALA A 21 3.64 -2.60 -5.13
CA ALA A 21 5.03 -2.77 -5.52
C ALA A 21 5.34 -2.03 -6.81
N GLN A 22 4.44 -2.12 -7.78
CA GLN A 22 4.63 -1.40 -9.04
C GLN A 22 4.60 0.11 -8.83
N LEU A 23 3.65 0.57 -8.04
CA LEU A 23 3.52 2.00 -7.80
C LEU A 23 4.71 2.57 -7.05
N LEU A 24 5.30 1.79 -6.19
CA LEU A 24 6.42 2.24 -5.37
C LEU A 24 7.78 1.91 -5.99
N GLY A 25 7.80 1.19 -7.09
CA GLY A 25 9.04 0.81 -7.74
C GLY A 25 9.85 -0.18 -6.92
N LYS A 26 9.18 -1.06 -6.20
CA LYS A 26 9.85 -2.05 -5.36
C LYS A 26 9.37 -3.45 -5.73
N GLY A 27 10.09 -4.47 -5.29
CA GLY A 27 9.66 -5.82 -5.50
C GLY A 27 8.53 -6.19 -4.55
N VAL A 28 7.69 -7.14 -4.97
CA VAL A 28 6.55 -7.53 -4.15
C VAL A 28 7.01 -8.16 -2.83
N ALA A 29 8.13 -8.86 -2.84
CA ALA A 29 8.65 -9.45 -1.62
C ALA A 29 9.01 -8.39 -0.59
N THR A 30 9.51 -7.24 -1.07
CA THR A 30 9.82 -6.13 -0.19
C THR A 30 8.54 -5.58 0.44
N ILE A 31 7.46 -5.48 -0.35
CA ILE A 31 6.20 -4.98 0.16
C ILE A 31 5.66 -5.91 1.25
N TRP A 32 5.70 -7.22 1.02
CA TRP A 32 5.24 -8.17 2.03
C TRP A 32 6.07 -8.09 3.30
N ARG A 33 7.37 -7.92 3.16
CA ARG A 33 8.24 -7.79 4.32
C ARG A 33 7.90 -6.53 5.11
N TRP A 34 7.65 -5.43 4.41
CA TRP A 34 7.29 -4.18 5.07
C TRP A 34 5.95 -4.29 5.78
N ILE A 35 5.00 -5.02 5.19
CA ILE A 35 3.71 -5.26 5.85
C ILE A 35 3.92 -6.07 7.12
N ARG A 36 4.74 -7.11 7.04
CA ARG A 36 5.00 -7.96 8.18
C ARG A 36 5.69 -7.19 9.30
N ASP A 37 6.55 -6.24 8.95
CA ASP A 37 7.31 -5.47 9.92
C ASP A 37 6.58 -4.21 10.36
N ASP A 38 5.32 -4.07 9.99
CA ASP A 38 4.48 -2.93 10.36
C ASP A 38 5.01 -1.60 9.84
N LYS A 39 5.74 -1.62 8.74
CA LYS A 39 6.22 -0.40 8.12
C LYS A 39 5.21 0.17 7.14
N ILE A 40 4.23 -0.62 6.76
CA ILE A 40 3.17 -0.22 5.85
C ILE A 40 1.85 -0.51 6.53
N LEU A 41 0.96 0.48 6.52
CA LEU A 41 -0.38 0.26 6.99
C LEU A 41 -1.13 -0.54 5.93
N ALA A 42 -1.59 -1.71 6.29
CA ALA A 42 -2.38 -2.54 5.39
C ALA A 42 -3.61 -3.04 6.13
N VAL A 43 -4.69 -3.22 5.40
CA VAL A 43 -5.92 -3.73 5.98
C VAL A 43 -6.30 -5.03 5.30
N ARG A 44 -6.95 -5.91 6.04
CA ARG A 44 -7.41 -7.17 5.49
C ARG A 44 -8.92 -7.13 5.38
N ILE A 45 -9.40 -7.37 4.17
CA ILE A 45 -10.81 -7.37 3.90
C ILE A 45 -11.13 -8.61 3.10
N GLY A 46 -11.97 -9.48 3.66
CA GLY A 46 -12.37 -10.69 2.96
C GLY A 46 -11.20 -11.57 2.57
N GLY A 47 -10.21 -11.67 3.42
CA GLY A 47 -9.04 -12.48 3.13
C GLY A 47 -8.02 -11.84 2.22
N ARG A 48 -8.28 -10.62 1.78
CA ARG A 48 -7.34 -9.89 0.92
C ARG A 48 -6.62 -8.81 1.72
N THR A 49 -5.35 -8.61 1.38
CA THR A 49 -4.55 -7.55 1.98
C THR A 49 -4.56 -6.36 1.04
N LEU A 50 -4.95 -5.21 1.57
CA LEU A 50 -5.07 -3.99 0.76
C LEU A 50 -4.31 -2.86 1.44
N ILE A 51 -3.69 -2.02 0.62
CA ILE A 51 -2.91 -0.88 1.09
C ILE A 51 -3.62 0.39 0.62
N PRO A 52 -4.07 1.24 1.54
CA PRO A 52 -4.81 2.45 1.14
C PRO A 52 -3.97 3.37 0.28
N GLU A 53 -4.62 4.11 -0.58
CA GLU A 53 -3.92 5.02 -1.49
C GLU A 53 -3.13 6.07 -0.71
N LYS A 54 -3.67 6.56 0.38
CA LYS A 54 -2.95 7.51 1.21
C LYS A 54 -1.60 6.95 1.66
N GLU A 55 -1.58 5.68 1.97
CA GLU A 55 -0.36 5.02 2.42
C GLU A 55 0.64 4.92 1.27
N ILE A 56 0.15 4.66 0.07
CA ILE A 56 1.03 4.62 -1.10
C ILE A 56 1.69 5.99 -1.29
N HIS A 57 0.91 7.06 -1.17
CA HIS A 57 1.47 8.40 -1.33
C HIS A 57 2.51 8.72 -0.25
N ARG A 58 2.22 8.31 0.98
CA ARG A 58 3.16 8.52 2.08
C ARG A 58 4.48 7.80 1.82
N LEU A 59 4.38 6.57 1.33
CA LEU A 59 5.56 5.77 1.06
C LEU A 59 6.35 6.30 -0.12
N GLN A 60 5.66 6.77 -1.15
CA GLN A 60 6.34 7.38 -2.29
C GLN A 60 7.14 8.59 -1.86
N ARG A 61 6.55 9.41 -1.01
CA ARG A 61 7.25 10.60 -0.51
C ARG A 61 8.45 10.20 0.33
N ALA A 62 8.30 9.20 1.19
CA ALA A 62 9.38 8.74 2.03
C ALA A 62 10.53 8.18 1.20
N ILE A 63 10.20 7.43 0.15
CA ILE A 63 11.21 6.88 -0.74
C ILE A 63 11.93 7.99 -1.48
N ASP A 64 11.20 8.97 -1.99
CA ASP A 64 11.80 10.10 -2.68
C ASP A 64 12.76 10.87 -1.78
N LEU A 65 12.34 11.14 -0.56
CA LEU A 65 13.18 11.87 0.38
C LEU A 65 14.43 11.07 0.72
N SER A 66 14.26 9.78 0.89
CA SER A 66 15.39 8.91 1.21
C SER A 66 16.39 8.89 0.07
N GLU A 67 15.91 8.82 -1.16
CA GLU A 67 16.80 8.79 -2.32
C GLU A 67 17.50 10.12 -2.51
N ARG A 68 16.81 11.22 -2.24
CA ARG A 68 17.46 12.53 -2.32
C ARG A 68 18.51 12.70 -1.25
N ALA A 69 18.25 12.17 -0.05
CA ALA A 69 19.22 12.30 1.02
C ALA A 69 20.48 11.53 0.72
N VAL A 70 20.37 10.44 0.00
CA VAL A 70 21.53 9.66 -0.38
C VAL A 70 22.31 10.33 -1.50
N GLY A 71 21.57 10.90 -2.42
CA GLY A 71 22.19 11.56 -3.54
C GLY A 71 22.76 12.89 -3.16
#